data_26c8014205031b8fa62bc28f3b8ae73b
#
_entry.id   26c8014205031b8fa62bc28f3b8ae73b
#
_cell.length_a   1.000
_cell.length_b   1.000
_cell.length_c   1.000
_cell.angle_alpha   90.00
_cell.angle_beta   90.00
_cell.angle_gamma   90.00
#
_symmetry.space_group_name_H-M   'P 1'
#
loop_
_entity.id
_entity.type
_entity.pdbx_description
1 polymer ?
#
loop_
_entity_poly.entity_id
_entity_poly.type
_entity_poly.pdbx_seq_one_letter_code
_entity_poly.pdbx_strand_id
1 'polypeptide(L)'
;TGAVLAKASTPSYTHAELGTVIESGTGSQLVDRATQALYSPGSSFKTVTLSAGIDTHTTTLDTTYSAPGTMELGGGTIHNYANEDMGTIPLREAFARSSNTALAQLGVALGADNLVSYARAFGYGTALGQDFSTTPSLMPNPAEMTTWELGWAACGLPVGEHASPAGPQTTVMQNAVIAAAIANGGVVMNPYIVDRVLSPEGAVVSTTTPKSLGQAVSADTA
;
A
#
# COMPACT_ATOMS: atom_id res chain seq x y z
N THR A 1 -6.00 4.12 16.61
CA THR A 1 -6.37 5.54 16.73
C THR A 1 -6.13 6.33 15.44
N GLY A 2 -5.12 6.00 14.65
CA GLY A 2 -4.67 6.77 13.49
C GLY A 2 -3.67 7.89 13.81
N ALA A 3 -3.25 8.04 15.07
CA ALA A 3 -2.24 9.04 15.44
C ALA A 3 -0.89 8.69 14.79
N VAL A 4 -0.27 9.67 14.10
CA VAL A 4 1.07 9.56 13.55
C VAL A 4 2.07 9.89 14.66
N LEU A 5 2.81 8.89 15.12
CA LEU A 5 3.76 9.05 16.22
C LEU A 5 5.12 9.57 15.77
N ALA A 6 5.51 9.29 14.53
CA ALA A 6 6.74 9.80 13.93
C ALA A 6 6.61 9.87 12.42
N LYS A 7 7.17 10.90 11.82
CA LYS A 7 7.28 11.09 10.37
C LYS A 7 8.61 11.79 10.07
N ALA A 8 9.37 11.28 9.12
CA ALA A 8 10.62 11.87 8.65
C ALA A 8 10.70 11.85 7.13
N SER A 9 11.32 12.84 6.55
CA SER A 9 11.63 12.92 5.12
C SER A 9 13.04 13.45 4.93
N THR A 10 13.78 12.87 3.98
CA THR A 10 15.14 13.28 3.63
C THR A 10 15.32 13.30 2.10
N PRO A 11 16.10 14.23 1.50
CA PRO A 11 16.76 15.34 2.17
C PRO A 11 15.76 16.31 2.80
N SER A 12 16.20 17.05 3.82
CA SER A 12 15.43 18.04 4.56
C SER A 12 16.12 19.39 4.51
N TYR A 13 15.56 20.39 5.16
CA TYR A 13 16.12 21.73 5.30
C TYR A 13 15.80 22.28 6.68
N THR A 14 16.63 23.19 7.15
CA THR A 14 16.36 24.00 8.34
C THR A 14 15.54 25.23 7.96
N HIS A 15 14.91 25.86 8.95
CA HIS A 15 14.19 27.11 8.72
C HIS A 15 15.08 28.21 8.12
N ALA A 16 16.35 28.27 8.51
CA ALA A 16 17.32 29.22 7.98
C ALA A 16 17.67 28.97 6.50
N GLU A 17 17.62 27.74 6.03
CA GLU A 17 17.92 27.34 4.65
C GLU A 17 16.74 27.48 3.69
N LEU A 18 15.51 27.68 4.20
CA LEU A 18 14.29 27.66 3.39
C LEU A 18 14.35 28.63 2.20
N GLY A 19 14.81 29.87 2.42
CA GLY A 19 14.95 30.87 1.36
C GLY A 19 15.88 30.38 0.22
N THR A 20 17.07 29.91 0.57
CA THR A 20 18.04 29.38 -0.39
C THR A 20 17.52 28.14 -1.13
N VAL A 21 16.81 27.25 -0.44
CA VAL A 21 16.20 26.06 -1.06
C VAL A 21 15.14 26.44 -2.09
N ILE A 22 14.31 27.44 -1.80
CA ILE A 22 13.30 27.95 -2.73
C ILE A 22 13.97 28.61 -3.94
N GLU A 23 14.97 29.47 -3.71
CA GLU A 23 15.68 30.20 -4.76
C GLU A 23 16.50 29.27 -5.68
N SER A 24 17.02 28.16 -5.16
CA SER A 24 17.81 27.20 -5.95
C SER A 24 17.00 26.52 -7.06
N GLY A 25 15.65 26.54 -6.98
CA GLY A 25 14.75 25.91 -7.95
C GLY A 25 14.84 24.38 -8.01
N THR A 26 15.71 23.75 -7.20
CA THR A 26 15.86 22.28 -7.18
C THR A 26 14.80 21.60 -6.32
N GLY A 27 14.21 22.32 -5.37
CA GLY A 27 12.96 22.00 -4.64
C GLY A 27 12.80 20.61 -4.01
N SER A 28 13.75 19.70 -4.23
CA SER A 28 13.61 18.30 -3.80
C SER A 28 13.52 18.13 -2.28
N GLN A 29 14.11 19.07 -1.52
CA GLN A 29 14.01 19.10 -0.06
C GLN A 29 12.63 19.52 0.44
N LEU A 30 11.84 20.24 -0.40
CA LEU A 30 10.50 20.72 -0.06
C LEU A 30 9.45 19.61 -0.19
N VAL A 31 9.77 18.52 -0.88
CA VAL A 31 8.86 17.38 -1.05
C VAL A 31 8.85 16.54 0.21
N ASP A 32 7.71 16.45 0.87
CA ASP A 32 7.48 15.48 1.94
C ASP A 32 7.28 14.08 1.31
N ARG A 33 8.34 13.30 1.29
CA ARG A 33 8.36 11.99 0.65
C ARG A 33 7.45 10.97 1.33
N ALA A 34 7.13 11.18 2.59
CA ALA A 34 6.24 10.28 3.31
C ALA A 34 4.77 10.43 2.86
N THR A 35 4.38 11.62 2.41
CA THR A 35 2.98 11.95 2.11
C THR A 35 2.73 12.38 0.67
N GLN A 36 3.74 12.88 -0.05
CA GLN A 36 3.56 13.48 -1.38
C GLN A 36 4.15 12.65 -2.52
N ALA A 37 5.21 11.86 -2.27
CA ALA A 37 5.83 11.06 -3.31
C ALA A 37 5.15 9.70 -3.45
N LEU A 38 4.99 9.26 -4.72
CA LEU A 38 4.47 7.94 -5.06
C LEU A 38 5.64 7.00 -5.41
N TYR A 39 5.55 5.79 -4.88
CA TYR A 39 6.52 4.72 -5.07
C TYR A 39 5.83 3.44 -5.49
N SER A 40 6.54 2.55 -6.16
CA SER A 40 6.13 1.15 -6.25
C SER A 40 6.12 0.55 -4.83
N PRO A 41 4.99 0.03 -4.34
CA PRO A 41 4.94 -0.58 -3.00
C PRO A 41 5.78 -1.85 -2.90
N GLY A 42 6.03 -2.52 -4.03
CA GLY A 42 6.69 -3.81 -4.04
C GLY A 42 5.97 -4.81 -3.13
N SER A 43 6.72 -5.72 -2.53
CA SER A 43 6.17 -6.82 -1.71
C SER A 43 5.34 -6.38 -0.50
N SER A 44 5.38 -5.11 -0.07
CA SER A 44 4.47 -4.63 0.98
C SER A 44 3.00 -4.67 0.55
N PHE A 45 2.71 -4.55 -0.75
CA PHE A 45 1.36 -4.66 -1.30
C PHE A 45 0.78 -6.07 -1.22
N LYS A 46 1.62 -7.09 -1.10
CA LYS A 46 1.17 -8.49 -0.93
C LYS A 46 0.30 -8.67 0.31
N THR A 47 0.40 -7.78 1.29
CA THR A 47 -0.53 -7.72 2.43
C THR A 47 -1.96 -7.50 1.96
N VAL A 48 -2.18 -6.58 1.01
CA VAL A 48 -3.52 -6.35 0.42
C VAL A 48 -3.98 -7.58 -0.36
N THR A 49 -3.11 -8.15 -1.21
CA THR A 49 -3.43 -9.34 -2.01
C THR A 49 -3.79 -10.55 -1.15
N LEU A 50 -2.97 -10.82 -0.11
CA LEU A 50 -3.21 -11.93 0.83
C LEU A 50 -4.52 -11.74 1.57
N SER A 51 -4.73 -10.55 2.16
CA SER A 51 -5.94 -10.24 2.93
C SER A 51 -7.20 -10.34 2.06
N ALA A 52 -7.16 -9.81 0.83
CA ALA A 52 -8.25 -9.94 -0.13
C ALA A 52 -8.55 -11.39 -0.48
N GLY A 53 -7.50 -12.20 -0.71
CA GLY A 53 -7.66 -13.63 -1.03
C GLY A 53 -8.29 -14.43 0.09
N ILE A 54 -7.94 -14.15 1.35
CA ILE A 54 -8.52 -14.81 2.53
C ILE A 54 -9.96 -14.31 2.77
N ASP A 55 -10.17 -13.00 2.74
CA ASP A 55 -11.47 -12.37 3.05
C ASP A 55 -12.56 -12.75 2.03
N THR A 56 -12.18 -12.94 0.76
CA THR A 56 -13.06 -13.43 -0.30
C THR A 56 -13.22 -14.96 -0.32
N HIS A 57 -12.52 -15.69 0.56
CA HIS A 57 -12.44 -17.15 0.54
C HIS A 57 -11.89 -17.74 -0.77
N THR A 58 -11.17 -16.94 -1.57
CA THR A 58 -10.46 -17.41 -2.78
C THR A 58 -9.32 -18.37 -2.41
N THR A 59 -8.75 -18.21 -1.22
CA THR A 59 -7.64 -19.00 -0.71
C THR A 59 -7.68 -19.14 0.81
N THR A 60 -6.82 -20.01 1.33
CA THR A 60 -6.50 -20.12 2.77
C THR A 60 -5.00 -20.10 2.97
N LEU A 61 -4.52 -19.91 4.20
CA LEU A 61 -3.09 -19.96 4.51
C LEU A 61 -2.44 -21.33 4.20
N ASP A 62 -3.24 -22.41 4.16
CA ASP A 62 -2.77 -23.77 3.88
C ASP A 62 -2.92 -24.17 2.41
N THR A 63 -3.60 -23.36 1.59
CA THR A 63 -3.67 -23.58 0.14
C THR A 63 -2.26 -23.56 -0.45
N THR A 64 -1.92 -24.58 -1.22
CA THR A 64 -0.59 -24.73 -1.83
C THR A 64 -0.54 -24.10 -3.21
N TYR A 65 0.59 -23.46 -3.51
CA TYR A 65 0.90 -22.85 -4.80
C TYR A 65 2.22 -23.41 -5.33
N SER A 66 2.29 -23.59 -6.65
CA SER A 66 3.57 -23.80 -7.33
C SER A 66 4.33 -22.47 -7.31
N ALA A 67 5.57 -22.48 -6.83
CA ALA A 67 6.41 -21.30 -6.68
C ALA A 67 7.76 -21.46 -7.40
N PRO A 68 7.76 -21.76 -8.73
CA PRO A 68 9.00 -21.88 -9.49
C PRO A 68 9.76 -20.55 -9.52
N GLY A 69 11.05 -20.59 -9.81
CA GLY A 69 11.89 -19.40 -9.95
C GLY A 69 11.36 -18.41 -10.99
N THR A 70 10.80 -18.94 -12.09
CA THR A 70 10.13 -18.20 -13.16
C THR A 70 8.91 -18.95 -13.65
N MET A 71 7.89 -18.24 -14.12
CA MET A 71 6.71 -18.83 -14.75
C MET A 71 6.11 -17.91 -15.79
N GLU A 72 5.51 -18.48 -16.83
CA GLU A 72 4.67 -17.74 -17.78
C GLU A 72 3.27 -17.56 -17.22
N LEU A 73 2.78 -16.33 -17.26
CA LEU A 73 1.44 -15.96 -16.78
C LEU A 73 0.85 -14.85 -17.65
N GLY A 74 -0.28 -15.15 -18.31
CA GLY A 74 -0.98 -14.15 -19.11
C GLY A 74 -0.19 -13.57 -20.29
N GLY A 75 0.74 -14.35 -20.87
CA GLY A 75 1.55 -13.95 -22.01
C GLY A 75 2.84 -13.20 -21.66
N GLY A 76 3.21 -13.17 -20.38
CA GLY A 76 4.47 -12.61 -19.92
C GLY A 76 5.04 -13.38 -18.72
N THR A 77 6.29 -13.10 -18.39
CA THR A 77 7.03 -13.83 -17.35
C THR A 77 6.87 -13.15 -15.99
N ILE A 78 6.59 -13.95 -14.97
CA ILE A 78 6.71 -13.61 -13.55
C ILE A 78 7.94 -14.33 -12.98
N HIS A 79 8.70 -13.68 -12.11
CA HIS A 79 9.88 -14.28 -11.50
C HIS A 79 10.00 -13.92 -10.01
N ASN A 80 10.53 -14.85 -9.24
CA ASN A 80 10.93 -14.63 -7.86
C ASN A 80 12.26 -13.84 -7.80
N TYR A 81 12.57 -13.27 -6.65
CA TYR A 81 13.88 -12.68 -6.41
C TYR A 81 14.99 -13.73 -6.67
N ALA A 82 16.04 -13.33 -7.38
CA ALA A 82 17.13 -14.19 -7.81
C ALA A 82 16.69 -15.49 -8.55
N ASN A 83 15.48 -15.51 -9.11
CA ASN A 83 14.87 -16.68 -9.75
C ASN A 83 14.83 -17.92 -8.83
N GLU A 84 14.65 -17.72 -7.53
CA GLU A 84 14.59 -18.79 -6.55
C GLU A 84 13.38 -19.70 -6.80
N ASP A 85 13.64 -20.98 -7.00
CA ASP A 85 12.61 -22.04 -7.07
C ASP A 85 12.32 -22.54 -5.65
N MET A 86 11.08 -22.34 -5.23
CA MET A 86 10.60 -22.72 -3.89
C MET A 86 9.77 -24.00 -3.91
N GLY A 87 9.58 -24.61 -5.10
CA GLY A 87 8.74 -25.80 -5.28
C GLY A 87 7.25 -25.52 -5.06
N THR A 88 6.55 -26.48 -4.48
CA THR A 88 5.13 -26.31 -4.10
C THR A 88 5.06 -26.06 -2.59
N ILE A 89 4.58 -24.89 -2.21
CA ILE A 89 4.58 -24.41 -0.82
C ILE A 89 3.18 -23.89 -0.42
N PRO A 90 2.82 -23.96 0.87
CA PRO A 90 1.58 -23.34 1.35
C PRO A 90 1.68 -21.81 1.28
N LEU A 91 0.50 -21.16 1.15
CA LEU A 91 0.43 -19.70 1.02
C LEU A 91 1.14 -18.95 2.16
N ARG A 92 1.04 -19.44 3.40
CA ARG A 92 1.76 -18.86 4.55
C ARG A 92 3.28 -18.79 4.32
N GLU A 93 3.87 -19.84 3.73
CA GLU A 93 5.29 -19.88 3.39
C GLU A 93 5.59 -19.00 2.17
N ALA A 94 4.72 -19.04 1.16
CA ALA A 94 4.86 -18.18 -0.03
C ALA A 94 4.87 -16.69 0.35
N PHE A 95 4.01 -16.29 1.30
CA PHE A 95 3.98 -14.92 1.83
C PHE A 95 5.23 -14.61 2.66
N ALA A 96 5.62 -15.49 3.57
CA ALA A 96 6.81 -15.32 4.43
C ALA A 96 8.10 -15.19 3.63
N ARG A 97 8.22 -15.95 2.52
CA ARG A 97 9.36 -15.88 1.60
C ARG A 97 9.18 -14.89 0.47
N SER A 98 8.04 -14.16 0.47
CA SER A 98 7.73 -13.14 -0.53
C SER A 98 7.74 -13.65 -1.97
N SER A 99 7.24 -14.88 -2.23
CA SER A 99 7.18 -15.43 -3.58
C SER A 99 6.30 -14.58 -4.51
N ASN A 100 6.87 -14.11 -5.61
CA ASN A 100 6.11 -13.41 -6.65
C ASN A 100 5.27 -14.38 -7.46
N THR A 101 5.83 -15.53 -7.83
CA THR A 101 5.15 -16.52 -8.66
C THR A 101 3.92 -17.11 -7.99
N ALA A 102 3.95 -17.35 -6.68
CA ALA A 102 2.79 -17.79 -5.91
C ALA A 102 1.73 -16.68 -5.74
N LEU A 103 2.16 -15.47 -5.34
CA LEU A 103 1.23 -14.36 -5.10
C LEU A 103 0.63 -13.79 -6.40
N ALA A 104 1.32 -13.90 -7.53
CA ALA A 104 0.76 -13.56 -8.84
C ALA A 104 -0.39 -14.51 -9.23
N GLN A 105 -0.25 -15.81 -8.97
CA GLN A 105 -1.34 -16.78 -9.18
C GLN A 105 -2.56 -16.46 -8.29
N LEU A 106 -2.33 -16.10 -7.02
CA LEU A 106 -3.41 -15.65 -6.14
C LEU A 106 -4.08 -14.39 -6.69
N GLY A 107 -3.31 -13.39 -7.16
CA GLY A 107 -3.84 -12.18 -7.75
C GLY A 107 -4.72 -12.45 -8.97
N VAL A 108 -4.31 -13.36 -9.83
CA VAL A 108 -5.12 -13.77 -10.99
C VAL A 108 -6.39 -14.51 -10.58
N ALA A 109 -6.30 -15.40 -9.59
CA ALA A 109 -7.47 -16.11 -9.05
C ALA A 109 -8.47 -15.15 -8.37
N LEU A 110 -7.97 -14.10 -7.70
CA LEU A 110 -8.76 -13.05 -7.07
C LEU A 110 -9.51 -12.19 -8.10
N GLY A 111 -8.86 -11.91 -9.22
CA GLY A 111 -9.36 -11.03 -10.27
C GLY A 111 -9.08 -9.54 -10.02
N ALA A 112 -9.03 -8.77 -11.12
CA ALA A 112 -8.66 -7.36 -11.09
C ALA A 112 -9.66 -6.50 -10.29
N ASP A 113 -10.95 -6.74 -10.44
CA ASP A 113 -12.00 -6.00 -9.72
C ASP A 113 -11.85 -6.14 -8.21
N ASN A 114 -11.65 -7.36 -7.71
CA ASN A 114 -11.45 -7.59 -6.28
C ASN A 114 -10.14 -6.95 -5.79
N LEU A 115 -9.02 -7.16 -6.50
CA LEU A 115 -7.74 -6.58 -6.09
C LEU A 115 -7.82 -5.05 -5.96
N VAL A 116 -8.41 -4.37 -6.95
CA VAL A 116 -8.59 -2.91 -6.95
C VAL A 116 -9.58 -2.48 -5.88
N SER A 117 -10.68 -3.22 -5.68
CA SER A 117 -11.69 -2.93 -4.66
C SER A 117 -11.09 -2.99 -3.25
N TYR A 118 -10.32 -4.04 -2.94
CA TYR A 118 -9.64 -4.17 -1.64
C TYR A 118 -8.55 -3.11 -1.45
N ALA A 119 -7.76 -2.78 -2.48
CA ALA A 119 -6.82 -1.68 -2.40
C ALA A 119 -7.53 -0.36 -2.04
N ARG A 120 -8.68 -0.08 -2.65
CA ARG A 120 -9.52 1.10 -2.33
C ARG A 120 -10.07 1.03 -0.90
N ALA A 121 -10.51 -0.13 -0.44
CA ALA A 121 -10.96 -0.32 0.93
C ALA A 121 -9.84 0.00 1.95
N PHE A 122 -8.58 -0.29 1.61
CA PHE A 122 -7.41 0.11 2.40
C PHE A 122 -7.00 1.59 2.22
N GLY A 123 -7.69 2.37 1.38
CA GLY A 123 -7.49 3.81 1.23
C GLY A 123 -6.85 4.28 -0.08
N TYR A 124 -6.51 3.39 -1.01
CA TYR A 124 -6.06 3.79 -2.35
C TYR A 124 -7.11 4.64 -3.06
N GLY A 125 -6.66 5.65 -3.80
CA GLY A 125 -7.54 6.59 -4.48
C GLY A 125 -8.05 7.73 -3.58
N THR A 126 -7.73 7.73 -2.28
CA THR A 126 -8.16 8.74 -1.32
C THR A 126 -6.96 9.53 -0.79
N ALA A 127 -7.10 10.85 -0.70
CA ALA A 127 -6.15 11.68 0.04
C ALA A 127 -6.35 11.42 1.54
N LEU A 128 -5.33 10.87 2.19
CA LEU A 128 -5.34 10.59 3.62
C LEU A 128 -4.91 11.82 4.42
N GLY A 129 -5.35 11.86 5.68
CA GLY A 129 -4.99 12.88 6.67
C GLY A 129 -6.19 13.69 7.13
N GLN A 130 -6.27 13.98 8.44
CA GLN A 130 -7.29 14.83 9.02
C GLN A 130 -6.84 16.29 9.13
N ASP A 131 -5.55 16.50 9.38
CA ASP A 131 -4.89 17.80 9.61
C ASP A 131 -3.69 18.03 8.67
N PHE A 132 -3.47 17.12 7.74
CA PHE A 132 -2.55 17.20 6.61
C PHE A 132 -3.15 16.48 5.40
N SER A 133 -2.50 16.54 4.26
CA SER A 133 -2.97 15.85 3.06
C SER A 133 -1.86 14.99 2.45
N THR A 134 -2.25 13.84 1.90
CA THR A 134 -1.38 12.99 1.11
C THR A 134 -1.75 13.06 -0.37
N THR A 135 -0.77 12.79 -1.24
CA THR A 135 -1.07 12.39 -2.62
C THR A 135 -1.86 11.07 -2.58
N PRO A 136 -3.01 10.95 -3.24
CA PRO A 136 -3.73 9.68 -3.33
C PRO A 136 -2.85 8.59 -3.95
N SER A 137 -2.80 7.43 -3.32
CA SER A 137 -2.17 6.23 -3.89
C SER A 137 -3.00 5.72 -5.06
N LEU A 138 -2.36 5.14 -6.07
CA LEU A 138 -2.97 4.84 -7.36
C LEU A 138 -3.13 3.34 -7.60
N MET A 139 -4.27 2.97 -8.17
CA MET A 139 -4.54 1.68 -8.78
C MET A 139 -5.01 1.88 -10.22
N PRO A 140 -4.77 0.93 -11.13
CA PRO A 140 -5.28 1.00 -12.48
C PRO A 140 -6.80 0.78 -12.53
N ASN A 141 -7.39 1.09 -13.68
CA ASN A 141 -8.74 0.64 -13.99
C ASN A 141 -8.71 -0.90 -14.18
N PRO A 142 -9.48 -1.67 -13.42
CA PRO A 142 -9.44 -3.13 -13.50
C PRO A 142 -9.76 -3.67 -14.89
N ALA A 143 -10.61 -2.98 -15.66
CA ALA A 143 -10.97 -3.37 -17.00
C ALA A 143 -9.83 -3.24 -18.05
N GLU A 144 -8.78 -2.49 -17.74
CA GLU A 144 -7.62 -2.28 -18.61
C GLU A 144 -6.48 -3.27 -18.32
N MET A 145 -6.53 -3.98 -17.18
CA MET A 145 -5.46 -4.87 -16.74
C MET A 145 -5.45 -6.19 -17.54
N THR A 146 -4.31 -6.50 -18.14
CA THR A 146 -4.05 -7.85 -18.64
C THR A 146 -3.79 -8.84 -17.48
N THR A 147 -3.87 -10.14 -17.74
CA THR A 147 -3.57 -11.17 -16.74
C THR A 147 -2.14 -11.06 -16.21
N TRP A 148 -1.17 -10.72 -17.06
CA TRP A 148 0.22 -10.52 -16.68
C TRP A 148 0.39 -9.31 -15.76
N GLU A 149 -0.23 -8.18 -16.13
CA GLU A 149 -0.23 -6.96 -15.29
C GLU A 149 -0.87 -7.20 -13.94
N LEU A 150 -2.00 -7.94 -13.90
CA LEU A 150 -2.66 -8.31 -12.66
C LEU A 150 -1.75 -9.15 -11.75
N GLY A 151 -1.01 -10.10 -12.33
CA GLY A 151 -0.02 -10.89 -11.57
C GLY A 151 1.06 -10.02 -10.93
N TRP A 152 1.62 -9.07 -11.68
CA TRP A 152 2.62 -8.15 -11.14
C TRP A 152 2.01 -7.12 -10.16
N ALA A 153 0.82 -6.61 -10.44
CA ALA A 153 0.12 -5.70 -9.53
C ALA A 153 -0.15 -6.36 -8.17
N ALA A 154 -0.52 -7.64 -8.16
CA ALA A 154 -0.69 -8.43 -6.93
C ALA A 154 0.62 -8.57 -6.12
N CYS A 155 1.76 -8.45 -6.78
CA CYS A 155 3.09 -8.41 -6.16
C CYS A 155 3.55 -6.98 -5.79
N GLY A 156 2.74 -5.96 -6.12
CA GLY A 156 3.04 -4.56 -5.81
C GLY A 156 3.92 -3.86 -6.85
N LEU A 157 3.99 -4.36 -8.09
CA LEU A 157 4.77 -3.77 -9.15
C LEU A 157 3.87 -3.09 -10.19
N PRO A 158 4.05 -1.77 -10.42
CA PRO A 158 3.30 -1.02 -11.41
C PRO A 158 3.85 -1.32 -12.81
N VAL A 159 3.22 -2.23 -13.49
CA VAL A 159 3.49 -2.56 -14.90
C VAL A 159 2.26 -2.27 -15.73
N GLY A 160 2.43 -2.04 -17.02
CA GLY A 160 1.34 -1.78 -17.95
C GLY A 160 1.45 -0.42 -18.63
N GLU A 161 0.96 -0.36 -19.85
CA GLU A 161 0.90 0.83 -20.70
C GLU A 161 -0.54 1.03 -21.15
N HIS A 162 -1.36 1.68 -20.31
CA HIS A 162 -2.77 1.96 -20.57
C HIS A 162 -3.15 3.38 -20.11
N ALA A 163 -4.38 3.81 -20.38
CA ALA A 163 -4.82 5.17 -20.10
C ALA A 163 -4.91 5.47 -18.58
N SER A 164 -5.32 4.50 -17.79
CA SER A 164 -5.27 4.62 -16.33
C SER A 164 -3.84 4.46 -15.81
N PRO A 165 -3.55 4.95 -14.58
CA PRO A 165 -2.22 4.79 -14.01
C PRO A 165 -1.79 3.32 -13.97
N ALA A 166 -0.54 3.03 -14.35
CA ALA A 166 0.06 1.75 -13.98
C ALA A 166 0.08 1.66 -12.46
N GLY A 167 -0.39 0.57 -11.91
CA GLY A 167 -0.47 0.46 -10.45
C GLY A 167 -0.11 -0.94 -9.98
N PRO A 168 0.06 -1.09 -8.66
CA PRO A 168 -0.16 -0.08 -7.61
C PRO A 168 1.01 0.91 -7.48
N GLN A 169 0.68 2.16 -7.11
CA GLN A 169 1.64 3.18 -6.68
C GLN A 169 1.18 3.75 -5.33
N THR A 170 2.09 3.97 -4.40
CA THR A 170 1.72 4.26 -3.01
C THR A 170 2.58 5.36 -2.39
N THR A 171 2.01 6.08 -1.43
CA THR A 171 2.79 6.89 -0.49
C THR A 171 3.28 6.01 0.67
N VAL A 172 4.35 6.42 1.34
CA VAL A 172 4.83 5.74 2.56
C VAL A 172 3.74 5.75 3.65
N MET A 173 2.99 6.84 3.77
CA MET A 173 1.86 6.95 4.69
C MET A 173 0.78 5.91 4.42
N GLN A 174 0.44 5.65 3.16
CA GLN A 174 -0.53 4.63 2.78
C GLN A 174 -0.09 3.23 3.25
N ASN A 175 1.18 2.87 3.09
CA ASN A 175 1.70 1.59 3.57
C ASN A 175 1.62 1.48 5.11
N ALA A 176 1.90 2.58 5.84
CA ALA A 176 1.73 2.61 7.29
C ALA A 176 0.26 2.42 7.70
N VAL A 177 -0.68 3.02 6.96
CA VAL A 177 -2.12 2.89 7.19
C VAL A 177 -2.59 1.44 6.95
N ILE A 178 -2.09 0.76 5.90
CA ILE A 178 -2.41 -0.66 5.64
C ILE A 178 -1.93 -1.52 6.81
N ALA A 179 -0.66 -1.37 7.23
CA ALA A 179 -0.12 -2.14 8.36
C ALA A 179 -0.90 -1.88 9.65
N ALA A 180 -1.27 -0.61 9.92
CA ALA A 180 -2.08 -0.23 11.07
C ALA A 180 -3.50 -0.82 11.00
N ALA A 181 -4.10 -0.91 9.80
CA ALA A 181 -5.43 -1.49 9.62
C ALA A 181 -5.43 -2.99 9.94
N ILE A 182 -4.43 -3.75 9.48
CA ILE A 182 -4.28 -5.16 9.85
C ILE A 182 -4.15 -5.31 11.37
N ALA A 183 -3.28 -4.53 12.01
CA ALA A 183 -3.12 -4.55 13.47
C ALA A 183 -4.36 -4.07 14.24
N ASN A 184 -5.33 -3.44 13.57
CA ASN A 184 -6.56 -2.89 14.13
C ASN A 184 -7.80 -3.70 13.70
N GLY A 185 -7.65 -5.00 13.45
CA GLY A 185 -8.75 -5.88 13.06
C GLY A 185 -9.40 -5.49 11.73
N GLY A 186 -8.62 -5.00 10.77
CA GLY A 186 -9.05 -4.62 9.43
C GLY A 186 -9.69 -3.21 9.32
N VAL A 187 -9.82 -2.48 10.43
CA VAL A 187 -10.39 -1.11 10.44
C VAL A 187 -9.32 -0.09 10.04
N VAL A 188 -9.56 0.61 8.94
CA VAL A 188 -8.71 1.69 8.42
C VAL A 188 -9.02 2.99 9.15
N MET A 189 -7.99 3.59 9.77
CA MET A 189 -8.12 4.89 10.44
C MET A 189 -7.52 5.99 9.58
N ASN A 190 -8.21 7.14 9.52
CA ASN A 190 -7.65 8.33 8.87
C ASN A 190 -6.55 8.93 9.75
N PRO A 191 -5.28 9.03 9.25
CA PRO A 191 -4.18 9.49 10.08
C PRO A 191 -4.30 10.98 10.47
N TYR A 192 -3.71 11.35 11.62
CA TYR A 192 -3.59 12.72 12.09
C TYR A 192 -2.29 12.92 12.89
N ILE A 193 -1.80 14.15 12.95
CA ILE A 193 -0.56 14.54 13.65
C ILE A 193 -0.89 15.35 14.91
N VAL A 194 -1.86 16.25 14.83
CA VAL A 194 -2.23 17.13 15.94
C VAL A 194 -3.17 16.41 16.89
N ASP A 195 -2.70 16.01 18.05
CA ASP A 195 -3.51 15.38 19.09
C ASP A 195 -4.48 16.38 19.73
N ARG A 196 -3.97 17.56 20.13
CA ARG A 196 -4.75 18.63 20.75
C ARG A 196 -4.15 20.01 20.52
N VAL A 197 -4.98 21.03 20.65
CA VAL A 197 -4.58 22.44 20.65
C VAL A 197 -4.77 22.98 22.08
N LEU A 198 -3.74 23.65 22.59
CA LEU A 198 -3.76 24.28 23.92
C LEU A 198 -3.78 25.81 23.78
N SER A 199 -4.42 26.50 24.72
CA SER A 199 -4.28 27.95 24.89
C SER A 199 -2.87 28.29 25.42
N PRO A 200 -2.45 29.57 25.39
CA PRO A 200 -1.19 29.99 25.99
C PRO A 200 -1.06 29.63 27.49
N GLU A 201 -2.19 29.55 28.21
CA GLU A 201 -2.28 29.19 29.62
C GLU A 201 -2.33 27.67 29.86
N GLY A 202 -2.26 26.85 28.79
CA GLY A 202 -2.22 25.39 28.85
C GLY A 202 -3.60 24.71 28.92
N ALA A 203 -4.69 25.44 28.80
CA ALA A 203 -6.03 24.86 28.74
C ALA A 203 -6.26 24.18 27.37
N VAL A 204 -6.94 23.03 27.35
CA VAL A 204 -7.29 22.34 26.11
C VAL A 204 -8.37 23.13 25.36
N VAL A 205 -8.04 23.62 24.17
CA VAL A 205 -8.96 24.32 23.26
C VAL A 205 -9.74 23.32 22.40
N SER A 206 -9.03 22.32 21.85
CA SER A 206 -9.62 21.26 21.05
C SER A 206 -8.79 19.99 21.14
N THR A 207 -9.42 18.85 20.85
CA THR A 207 -8.77 17.53 20.76
C THR A 207 -9.21 16.87 19.46
N THR A 208 -8.28 16.24 18.76
CA THR A 208 -8.59 15.51 17.52
C THR A 208 -9.39 14.25 17.86
N THR A 209 -10.53 14.09 17.21
CA THR A 209 -11.31 12.86 17.31
C THR A 209 -10.84 11.87 16.22
N PRO A 210 -10.38 10.65 16.58
CA PRO A 210 -10.05 9.63 15.60
C PRO A 210 -11.22 9.33 14.65
N LYS A 211 -10.94 9.22 13.35
CA LYS A 211 -11.94 8.92 12.32
C LYS A 211 -11.59 7.63 11.61
N SER A 212 -12.56 6.70 11.53
CA SER A 212 -12.46 5.54 10.67
C SER A 212 -12.79 5.91 9.22
N LEU A 213 -12.07 5.30 8.28
CA LEU A 213 -12.38 5.33 6.84
C LEU A 213 -13.23 4.11 6.43
N GLY A 214 -13.34 3.10 7.29
CA GLY A 214 -14.14 1.89 7.07
C GLY A 214 -13.42 0.62 7.47
N GLN A 215 -14.08 -0.51 7.23
CA GLN A 215 -13.55 -1.86 7.40
C GLN A 215 -13.02 -2.34 6.04
N ALA A 216 -11.72 -2.56 5.91
CA ALA A 216 -11.12 -3.03 4.66
C ALA A 216 -11.24 -4.56 4.50
N VAL A 217 -11.07 -5.29 5.59
CA VAL A 217 -11.22 -6.74 5.68
C VAL A 217 -11.85 -7.12 7.01
N SER A 218 -12.41 -8.31 7.12
CA SER A 218 -12.96 -8.80 8.40
C SER A 218 -11.87 -8.88 9.49
N ALA A 219 -12.30 -8.84 10.76
CA ALA A 219 -11.38 -8.98 11.88
C ALA A 219 -10.69 -10.35 11.91
N ASP A 220 -11.38 -11.39 11.42
CA ASP A 220 -10.85 -12.76 11.33
C ASP A 220 -9.77 -12.87 10.24
N THR A 221 -9.86 -12.06 9.17
CA THR A 221 -8.85 -11.99 8.11
C THR A 221 -7.62 -11.21 8.56
N ALA A 222 -7.79 -10.16 9.37
CA ALA A 222 -6.75 -9.27 9.82
C ALA A 222 -5.87 -9.91 10.90
#